data_9387e97cc78b6ad65f1c284cb9a2a36d
#
_entry.id   9387e97cc78b6ad65f1c284cb9a2a36d
#
_cell.length_a   1.000
_cell.length_b   1.000
_cell.length_c   1.000
_cell.angle_alpha   90.00
_cell.angle_beta   90.00
_cell.angle_gamma   90.00
#
_symmetry.space_group_name_H-M   'P 1'
#
loop_
_entity.id
_entity.type
_entity.pdbx_description
1 polymer ?
#
loop_
_entity_poly.entity_id
_entity_poly.type
_entity_poly.pdbx_seq_one_letter_code
_entity_poly.pdbx_strand_id
1 'polypeptide(L)' 'MKCVLTIAGSDCSGGAGIQADMKTMQANGVYAMSAVTALTAQNTTGVYGIMEASPEFLENQLNCIFEDIFP' A
#
# COMPACT_ATOMS: atom_id res chain seq x y z
N MET A 1 -1.98 -4.49 -19.85
CA MET A 1 -1.93 -4.91 -18.43
C MET A 1 -2.81 -3.97 -17.61
N LYS A 2 -3.69 -4.52 -16.79
CA LYS A 2 -4.52 -3.70 -15.91
C LYS A 2 -3.71 -3.17 -14.75
N CYS A 3 -3.97 -1.92 -14.37
CA CYS A 3 -3.35 -1.29 -13.21
C CYS A 3 -4.34 -1.33 -12.05
N VAL A 4 -3.89 -1.77 -10.89
CA VAL A 4 -4.72 -1.91 -9.68
C VAL A 4 -4.03 -1.20 -8.53
N LEU A 5 -4.81 -0.45 -7.76
CA LEU A 5 -4.31 0.33 -6.62
C LEU A 5 -4.81 -0.27 -5.32
N THR A 6 -3.90 -0.47 -4.37
CA THR A 6 -4.26 -0.73 -2.98
C THR A 6 -4.04 0.52 -2.14
N ILE A 7 -4.98 0.80 -1.24
CA ILE A 7 -4.88 1.89 -0.27
C ILE A 7 -4.92 1.26 1.10
N ALA A 8 -3.76 1.13 1.74
CA ALA A 8 -3.66 0.39 2.99
C ALA A 8 -2.39 0.76 3.75
N GLY A 9 -2.24 0.21 4.94
CA GLY A 9 -1.02 0.33 5.72
C GLY A 9 0.08 -0.61 5.22
N SER A 10 1.30 -0.32 5.61
CA SER A 10 2.47 -1.13 5.28
C SER A 10 2.79 -2.06 6.45
N ASP A 11 2.90 -3.35 6.18
CA ASP A 11 3.39 -4.35 7.13
C ASP A 11 4.85 -4.66 6.80
N CYS A 12 5.76 -4.23 7.67
CA CYS A 12 7.20 -4.42 7.43
C CYS A 12 7.59 -5.90 7.40
N SER A 13 6.80 -6.79 7.99
CA SER A 13 7.05 -8.24 7.95
C SER A 13 6.51 -8.91 6.69
N GLY A 14 5.70 -8.21 5.90
CA GLY A 14 5.28 -8.65 4.58
C GLY A 14 4.03 -9.54 4.54
N GLY A 15 3.43 -9.85 5.68
CA GLY A 15 2.30 -10.80 5.75
C GLY A 15 0.92 -10.18 5.62
N ALA A 16 0.83 -8.85 5.68
CA ALA A 16 -0.43 -8.12 5.61
C ALA A 16 -0.24 -6.79 4.88
N GLY A 17 -1.25 -5.93 4.90
CA GLY A 17 -1.17 -4.60 4.34
C GLY A 17 -0.87 -4.57 2.85
N ILE A 18 -0.20 -3.51 2.41
CA ILE A 18 0.13 -3.35 0.98
C ILE A 18 1.00 -4.48 0.45
N GLN A 19 1.87 -5.05 1.27
CA GLN A 19 2.76 -6.12 0.85
C GLN A 19 1.96 -7.38 0.46
N ALA A 20 0.98 -7.77 1.26
CA ALA A 20 0.12 -8.89 0.95
C ALA A 20 -0.73 -8.61 -0.30
N ASP A 21 -1.29 -7.40 -0.39
CA ASP A 21 -2.11 -6.99 -1.53
C ASP A 21 -1.30 -7.02 -2.83
N MET A 22 -0.09 -6.44 -2.82
CA MET A 22 0.75 -6.36 -4.02
C MET A 22 1.21 -7.75 -4.48
N LYS A 23 1.53 -8.64 -3.55
CA LYS A 23 1.87 -10.02 -3.87
C LYS A 23 0.71 -10.73 -4.56
N THR A 24 -0.51 -10.53 -4.05
CA THR A 24 -1.72 -11.10 -4.63
C THR A 24 -1.99 -10.52 -6.02
N MET A 25 -1.89 -9.21 -6.16
CA MET A 25 -2.08 -8.52 -7.43
C MET A 25 -1.09 -9.03 -8.48
N GLN A 26 0.19 -9.14 -8.12
CA GLN A 26 1.21 -9.62 -9.03
C GLN A 26 0.98 -11.07 -9.43
N ALA A 27 0.54 -11.90 -8.50
CA ALA A 27 0.20 -13.30 -8.78
C ALA A 27 -0.97 -13.41 -9.77
N ASN A 28 -1.81 -12.39 -9.84
CA ASN A 28 -2.93 -12.32 -10.78
C ASN A 28 -2.61 -11.55 -12.07
N GLY A 29 -1.34 -11.20 -12.29
CA GLY A 29 -0.88 -10.62 -13.55
C GLY A 29 -1.29 -9.18 -13.78
N VAL A 30 -1.53 -8.40 -12.72
CA VAL A 30 -1.85 -6.98 -12.85
C VAL A 30 -0.65 -6.13 -12.41
N TYR A 31 -0.63 -4.87 -12.87
CA TYR A 31 0.36 -3.90 -12.42
C TYR A 31 -0.10 -3.33 -11.09
N ALA A 32 0.64 -3.61 -10.02
CA ALA A 32 0.27 -3.24 -8.66
C ALA A 32 0.83 -1.87 -8.29
N MET A 33 -0.04 -1.02 -7.76
CA MET A 33 0.34 0.29 -7.20
C MET A 33 -0.17 0.39 -5.78
N SER A 34 0.41 1.28 -4.99
CA SER A 34 0.01 1.44 -3.60
C SER A 34 -0.01 2.90 -3.16
N ALA A 35 -1.00 3.24 -2.34
CA ALA A 35 -1.00 4.46 -1.55
C ALA A 35 -0.98 4.04 -0.08
N VAL A 36 0.04 4.47 0.65
CA VAL A 36 0.31 3.98 2.01
C VAL A 36 -0.34 4.91 3.02
N THR A 37 -1.23 4.34 3.85
CA THR A 37 -1.93 5.11 4.90
C THR A 37 -1.12 5.20 6.18
N ALA A 38 -0.29 4.21 6.45
CA ALA A 38 0.56 4.17 7.65
C ALA A 38 1.70 3.18 7.45
N LEU A 39 2.82 3.44 8.10
CA LEU A 39 3.89 2.47 8.25
C LEU A 39 3.70 1.77 9.59
N THR A 40 3.93 0.47 9.64
CA THR A 40 3.87 -0.26 10.90
C THR A 40 5.18 -0.99 11.18
N ALA A 41 5.52 -1.06 12.45
CA ALA A 41 6.57 -1.94 12.94
C ALA A 41 5.86 -3.15 13.54
N GLN A 42 5.78 -4.23 12.77
CA GLN A 42 5.03 -5.41 13.19
C GLN A 42 5.69 -6.70 12.70
N ASN A 43 5.26 -7.78 13.31
CA ASN A 43 5.63 -9.14 12.93
C ASN A 43 4.44 -10.07 13.20
N THR A 44 4.68 -11.38 13.19
CA THR A 44 3.59 -12.35 13.39
C THR A 44 3.03 -12.36 14.81
N THR A 45 3.70 -11.69 15.79
CA THR A 45 3.24 -11.65 17.18
C THR A 45 2.47 -10.40 17.53
N GLY A 46 2.54 -9.33 16.73
CA GLY A 46 1.78 -8.12 17.01
C GLY A 46 2.29 -6.87 16.29
N VAL A 47 1.60 -5.78 16.53
CA VAL A 47 1.95 -4.45 16.02
C VAL A 47 2.57 -3.66 17.15
N TYR A 48 3.80 -3.20 16.95
CA TYR A 48 4.59 -2.55 18.01
C TYR A 48 4.84 -1.07 17.77
N GLY A 49 4.47 -0.55 16.61
CA GLY A 49 4.58 0.87 16.29
C GLY A 49 3.81 1.21 15.04
N ILE A 50 3.28 2.42 14.99
CA ILE A 50 2.50 2.93 13.84
C ILE A 50 2.95 4.36 13.57
N MET A 51 3.25 4.65 12.30
CA MET A 51 3.48 6.01 11.82
C MET A 51 2.48 6.29 10.72
N GLU A 52 1.48 7.10 11.02
CA GLU A 52 0.42 7.44 10.07
C GLU A 52 0.90 8.45 9.03
N ALA A 53 0.48 8.27 7.79
CA ALA A 53 0.59 9.32 6.80
C ALA A 53 -0.46 10.39 7.09
N SER A 54 -0.09 11.67 6.96
CA SER A 54 -1.07 12.74 7.10
C SER A 54 -2.11 12.63 5.97
N PRO A 55 -3.34 13.17 6.20
CA PRO A 55 -4.34 13.21 5.13
C PRO A 55 -3.83 13.91 3.87
N GLU A 56 -3.03 14.96 4.03
CA GLU A 56 -2.45 15.71 2.92
C GLU A 56 -1.44 14.84 2.15
N PHE A 57 -0.62 14.08 2.85
CA PHE A 57 0.36 13.21 2.19
C PHE A 57 -0.32 12.06 1.46
N LEU A 58 -1.36 11.49 2.05
CA LEU A 58 -2.15 10.45 1.38
C LEU A 58 -2.78 11.01 0.10
N GLU A 59 -3.35 12.21 0.17
CA GLU A 59 -3.90 12.89 -1.00
C GLU A 59 -2.83 13.10 -2.08
N ASN A 60 -1.62 13.49 -1.69
CA ASN A 60 -0.51 13.66 -2.63
C ASN A 60 -0.15 12.35 -3.33
N GLN A 61 -0.13 11.23 -2.60
CA GLN A 61 0.10 9.92 -3.21
C GLN A 61 -0.96 9.59 -4.25
N LEU A 62 -2.23 9.80 -3.90
CA LEU A 62 -3.35 9.54 -4.81
C LEU A 62 -3.30 10.43 -6.04
N ASN A 63 -3.00 11.72 -5.86
CA ASN A 63 -2.89 12.65 -6.98
C ASN A 63 -1.79 12.23 -7.95
N CYS A 64 -0.63 11.81 -7.44
CA CYS A 64 0.47 11.35 -8.29
C CYS A 64 0.03 10.15 -9.14
N ILE A 65 -0.72 9.22 -8.55
CA ILE A 65 -1.20 8.04 -9.26
C ILE A 65 -2.22 8.42 -10.32
N PHE A 66 -3.26 9.16 -9.92
CA PHE A 66 -4.37 9.47 -10.82
C PHE A 66 -4.02 10.46 -11.93
N GLU A 67 -2.93 11.22 -11.77
CA GLU A 67 -2.45 12.15 -12.81
C GLU A 67 -1.59 11.46 -13.87
N ASP A 68 -1.10 10.26 -13.60
CA ASP A 68 -0.15 9.58 -14.49
C ASP A 68 -0.60 8.16 -14.83
N ILE A 69 -0.64 7.26 -13.84
CA ILE A 69 -0.95 5.85 -14.07
C ILE A 69 -2.35 5.56 -13.53
N PHE A 70 -3.35 5.90 -14.29
CA PHE A 70 -4.74 5.76 -13.85
C PHE A 70 -5.13 4.29 -13.69
N PRO A 71 -5.57 3.87 -12.47
CA PRO A 71 -5.95 2.47 -12.23
C PRO A 71 -7.24 2.04 -12.92
#